data_b4b92ea489b118c80e79a22530924f00
#
_entry.id   b4b92ea489b118c80e79a22530924f00
#
_cell.length_a   1.000
_cell.length_b   1.000
_cell.length_c   1.000
_cell.angle_alpha   90.00
_cell.angle_beta   90.00
_cell.angle_gamma   90.00
#
_symmetry.space_group_name_H-M   'P 1'
#
loop_
_entity.id
_entity.type
_entity.pdbx_description
1 polymer ?
#
loop_
_entity_poly.entity_id
_entity_poly.type
_entity_poly.pdbx_seq_one_letter_code
_entity_poly.pdbx_strand_id
1 'polypeptide(L)'
;MRNKVKSNNKEKELLNGLKEKLLLEEKYLKQIITKIQTQLQLQEINEVTGKLRISVNEEAYRYYVVHSSTEGSTEGSTETYLSRMSAENMKEARLLAQKTYLEKVSRLAEKRLKQIEKLLKGYENDEIQKIYDSMHAERKKLVEPIELSWEDKKDQWIKQEYRGKEFKEGTTVILTEKGEQVRSKSEKILADYFYHHGICYKYEKPLRLRGVGIVYPDFTFLSPTTGGEIYWEHDGRMDDPIYARSAIKKLQAYEENGIYIGEKLIATFETSESIISTKIIENKVEKYLR
;
A
#
# COMPACT_ATOMS: atom_id res chain seq x y z
N MET A 1 -19.83 12.44 -19.28
CA MET A 1 -19.93 12.14 -17.83
C MET A 1 -19.17 10.86 -17.38
N ARG A 2 -19.17 9.76 -18.14
CA ARG A 2 -18.50 8.47 -17.73
C ARG A 2 -16.97 8.53 -17.53
N ASN A 3 -16.26 9.43 -18.19
CA ASN A 3 -14.79 9.56 -18.03
C ASN A 3 -14.36 10.31 -16.76
N LYS A 4 -15.18 11.25 -16.26
CA LYS A 4 -14.88 11.98 -15.00
C LYS A 4 -15.02 11.09 -13.76
N VAL A 5 -15.99 10.15 -13.76
CA VAL A 5 -16.21 9.24 -12.63
C VAL A 5 -15.06 8.23 -12.50
N LYS A 6 -14.46 7.79 -13.63
CA LYS A 6 -13.31 6.84 -13.60
C LYS A 6 -12.01 7.50 -13.12
N SER A 7 -11.79 8.81 -13.43
CA SER A 7 -10.65 9.56 -12.91
C SER A 7 -10.74 9.72 -11.38
N ASN A 8 -11.90 10.13 -10.87
CA ASN A 8 -12.12 10.31 -9.44
C ASN A 8 -11.90 9.03 -8.61
N ASN A 9 -12.29 7.85 -9.12
CA ASN A 9 -12.08 6.60 -8.38
C ASN A 9 -10.58 6.23 -8.27
N LYS A 10 -9.79 6.46 -9.32
CA LYS A 10 -8.36 6.17 -9.30
C LYS A 10 -7.58 7.14 -8.39
N GLU A 11 -7.96 8.41 -8.37
CA GLU A 11 -7.41 9.41 -7.46
C GLU A 11 -7.80 9.11 -6.01
N LYS A 12 -9.01 8.62 -5.78
CA LYS A 12 -9.49 8.21 -4.47
C LYS A 12 -8.81 6.94 -3.94
N GLU A 13 -8.52 5.96 -4.81
CA GLU A 13 -7.70 4.79 -4.47
C GLU A 13 -6.27 5.16 -4.04
N LEU A 14 -5.70 6.20 -4.64
CA LEU A 14 -4.40 6.73 -4.25
C LEU A 14 -4.43 7.45 -2.90
N LEU A 15 -5.55 8.08 -2.55
CA LEU A 15 -5.75 8.78 -1.27
C LEU A 15 -6.18 7.82 -0.16
N ASN A 16 -6.95 6.79 -0.48
CA ASN A 16 -7.27 5.73 0.48
C ASN A 16 -5.96 5.00 0.84
N GLY A 17 -5.62 5.02 2.11
CA GLY A 17 -4.36 4.49 2.62
C GLY A 17 -3.25 5.54 2.74
N LEU A 18 -3.56 6.84 2.57
CA LEU A 18 -2.58 7.91 2.84
C LEU A 18 -2.14 7.89 4.30
N LYS A 19 -3.07 7.70 5.23
CA LYS A 19 -2.77 7.58 6.66
C LYS A 19 -1.80 6.44 6.94
N GLU A 20 -2.04 5.27 6.35
CA GLU A 20 -1.19 4.08 6.48
C GLU A 20 0.21 4.32 5.91
N LYS A 21 0.31 4.98 4.76
CA LYS A 21 1.59 5.35 4.15
C LYS A 21 2.37 6.35 5.01
N LEU A 22 1.67 7.34 5.57
CA LEU A 22 2.28 8.31 6.49
C LEU A 22 2.75 7.64 7.78
N LEU A 23 2.00 6.67 8.33
CA LEU A 23 2.42 5.89 9.50
C LEU A 23 3.65 5.03 9.23
N LEU A 24 3.75 4.43 8.04
CA LEU A 24 4.94 3.69 7.64
C LEU A 24 6.17 4.60 7.51
N GLU A 25 6.00 5.78 6.90
CA GLU A 25 7.07 6.76 6.78
C GLU A 25 7.49 7.33 8.14
N GLU A 26 6.54 7.59 9.04
CA GLU A 26 6.80 7.97 10.43
C GLU A 26 7.68 6.94 11.13
N LYS A 27 7.31 5.66 11.04
CA LYS A 27 8.08 4.55 11.61
C LYS A 27 9.49 4.48 11.04
N TYR A 28 9.63 4.62 9.72
CA TYR A 28 10.93 4.62 9.05
C TYR A 28 11.83 5.77 9.52
N LEU A 29 11.29 6.99 9.59
CA LEU A 29 12.06 8.16 10.07
C LEU A 29 12.49 8.01 11.53
N LYS A 30 11.62 7.48 12.41
CA LYS A 30 11.98 7.18 13.81
C LYS A 30 13.12 6.18 13.91
N GLN A 31 13.13 5.14 13.07
CA GLN A 31 14.23 4.17 13.02
C GLN A 31 15.54 4.80 12.55
N ILE A 32 15.49 5.68 11.53
CA ILE A 32 16.67 6.42 11.06
C ILE A 32 17.23 7.32 12.16
N ILE A 33 16.39 8.10 12.82
CA ILE A 33 16.79 9.00 13.90
C ILE A 33 17.48 8.21 15.03
N THR A 34 16.87 7.09 15.45
CA THR A 34 17.47 6.22 16.49
C THR A 34 18.85 5.70 16.06
N LYS A 35 18.97 5.23 14.81
CA LYS A 35 20.25 4.74 14.28
C LYS A 35 21.31 5.84 14.24
N ILE A 36 20.93 7.06 13.85
CA ILE A 36 21.83 8.20 13.82
C ILE A 36 22.28 8.57 15.23
N GLN A 37 21.36 8.63 16.20
CA GLN A 37 21.67 8.93 17.59
C GLN A 37 22.67 7.93 18.17
N THR A 38 22.46 6.63 17.91
CA THR A 38 23.41 5.59 18.31
C THR A 38 24.78 5.80 17.70
N GLN A 39 24.87 6.18 16.41
CA GLN A 39 26.15 6.43 15.76
C GLN A 39 26.84 7.69 16.28
N LEU A 40 26.11 8.76 16.57
CA LEU A 40 26.67 9.99 17.15
C LEU A 40 27.18 9.80 18.57
N GLN A 41 26.68 8.80 19.30
CA GLN A 41 27.17 8.45 20.66
C GLN A 41 28.42 7.58 20.63
N LEU A 42 28.87 7.07 19.49
CA LEU A 42 30.12 6.35 19.39
C LEU A 42 31.27 7.31 19.83
N GLN A 43 32.11 6.83 20.74
CA GLN A 43 33.19 7.61 21.36
C GLN A 43 34.02 8.36 20.32
N GLU A 44 34.47 7.69 19.28
CA GLU A 44 35.26 8.28 18.20
C GLU A 44 34.60 9.46 17.48
N ILE A 45 33.27 9.40 17.27
CA ILE A 45 32.49 10.47 16.59
C ILE A 45 32.14 11.59 17.57
N ASN A 46 31.90 11.25 18.83
CA ASN A 46 31.52 12.22 19.86
C ASN A 46 32.70 13.14 20.24
N GLU A 47 33.91 12.56 20.32
CA GLU A 47 35.12 13.26 20.74
C GLU A 47 35.66 14.25 19.69
N VAL A 48 35.39 14.05 18.38
CA VAL A 48 35.86 15.00 17.36
C VAL A 48 35.08 16.31 17.44
N THR A 49 35.83 17.42 17.46
CA THR A 49 35.31 18.79 17.54
C THR A 49 35.68 19.59 16.30
N GLY A 50 34.86 20.62 15.97
CA GLY A 50 35.08 21.44 14.78
C GLY A 50 34.29 20.97 13.56
N LYS A 51 34.57 21.60 12.44
CA LYS A 51 33.93 21.29 11.13
C LYS A 51 34.99 21.02 10.08
N LEU A 52 34.77 20.00 9.24
CA LEU A 52 35.65 19.76 8.10
C LEU A 52 35.39 20.80 7.01
N ARG A 53 36.42 21.53 6.62
CA ARG A 53 36.43 22.36 5.41
C ARG A 53 37.33 21.70 4.36
N ILE A 54 36.81 21.62 3.14
CA ILE A 54 37.55 21.10 1.99
C ILE A 54 37.82 22.25 1.05
N SER A 55 39.07 22.44 0.67
CA SER A 55 39.50 23.41 -0.32
C SER A 55 40.11 22.68 -1.52
N VAL A 56 39.87 23.23 -2.70
CA VAL A 56 40.46 22.73 -3.95
C VAL A 56 41.54 23.71 -4.37
N ASN A 57 42.75 23.21 -4.67
CA ASN A 57 43.80 23.99 -5.24
C ASN A 57 44.36 23.25 -6.46
N GLU A 58 44.14 23.84 -7.65
CA GLU A 58 44.54 23.35 -8.96
C GLU A 58 44.09 21.90 -9.26
N GLU A 59 44.79 20.87 -8.74
CA GLU A 59 44.43 19.46 -8.97
C GLU A 59 44.27 18.65 -7.65
N ALA A 60 44.42 19.30 -6.47
CA ALA A 60 44.41 18.57 -5.21
C ALA A 60 43.42 19.13 -4.17
N TYR A 61 42.72 18.19 -3.48
CA TYR A 61 41.89 18.52 -2.33
C TYR A 61 42.74 18.67 -1.08
N ARG A 62 42.51 19.76 -0.31
CA ARG A 62 43.12 20.03 1.00
C ARG A 62 42.03 20.00 2.06
N TYR A 63 42.33 19.38 3.19
CA TYR A 63 41.41 19.21 4.31
C TYR A 63 41.83 20.06 5.48
N TYR A 64 40.88 20.74 6.12
CA TYR A 64 41.09 21.59 7.28
C TYR A 64 40.01 21.33 8.33
N VAL A 65 40.41 21.31 9.60
CA VAL A 65 39.48 21.43 10.72
C VAL A 65 39.27 22.89 11.03
N VAL A 66 38.06 23.32 11.13
CA VAL A 66 37.69 24.70 11.50
C VAL A 66 36.97 24.64 12.84
N HIS A 67 37.54 25.31 13.82
CA HIS A 67 36.91 25.55 15.10
C HIS A 67 36.32 26.96 15.10
N SER A 68 35.01 27.10 15.31
CA SER A 68 34.38 28.41 15.50
C SER A 68 34.71 28.93 16.88
N SER A 69 35.07 30.23 16.99
CA SER A 69 35.14 30.91 18.28
C SER A 69 33.82 30.79 19.05
N THR A 70 33.91 30.61 20.36
CA THR A 70 32.73 30.66 21.26
C THR A 70 32.12 32.07 21.20
N GLU A 71 30.80 32.17 21.25
CA GLU A 71 30.13 33.48 21.32
C GLU A 71 30.69 34.29 22.50
N GLY A 72 31.27 35.46 22.19
CA GLY A 72 31.89 36.37 23.16
C GLY A 72 33.42 36.44 23.16
N SER A 73 34.12 35.58 22.39
CA SER A 73 35.60 35.72 22.25
C SER A 73 35.95 36.58 21.04
N THR A 74 36.92 37.49 21.22
CA THR A 74 37.51 38.33 20.16
C THR A 74 38.48 37.55 19.25
N GLU A 75 38.69 36.28 19.52
CA GLU A 75 39.55 35.42 18.70
C GLU A 75 38.76 34.84 17.52
N GLY A 76 39.29 35.01 16.32
CA GLY A 76 38.70 34.49 15.09
C GLY A 76 38.72 32.98 15.03
N SER A 77 37.97 32.39 14.06
CA SER A 77 37.98 30.94 13.82
C SER A 77 39.39 30.43 13.53
N THR A 78 39.82 29.37 14.21
CA THR A 78 41.13 28.73 13.96
C THR A 78 40.95 27.61 12.91
N GLU A 79 41.90 27.56 11.96
CA GLU A 79 41.95 26.52 10.94
C GLU A 79 43.21 25.69 11.07
N THR A 80 43.09 24.37 11.14
CA THR A 80 44.20 23.44 11.18
C THR A 80 44.21 22.57 9.92
N TYR A 81 45.34 22.56 9.22
CA TYR A 81 45.52 21.70 8.03
C TYR A 81 45.66 20.23 8.41
N LEU A 82 44.90 19.36 7.75
CA LEU A 82 44.97 17.91 7.88
C LEU A 82 45.80 17.32 6.72
N SER A 83 47.00 16.84 7.01
CA SER A 83 47.83 16.22 5.99
C SER A 83 47.25 14.90 5.49
N ARG A 84 47.14 14.74 4.19
CA ARG A 84 46.72 13.49 3.54
C ARG A 84 47.70 12.33 3.72
N MET A 85 48.97 12.66 4.07
CA MET A 85 50.00 11.67 4.34
C MET A 85 49.94 11.09 5.75
N SER A 86 49.19 11.75 6.65
CA SER A 86 48.94 11.26 8.01
C SER A 86 47.68 10.41 8.06
N ALA A 87 47.77 9.14 8.46
CA ALA A 87 46.65 8.27 8.67
C ALA A 87 45.70 8.78 9.76
N GLU A 88 46.27 9.42 10.78
CA GLU A 88 45.56 9.99 11.92
C GLU A 88 44.69 11.20 11.48
N ASN A 89 45.29 12.15 10.74
CA ASN A 89 44.56 13.29 10.18
C ASN A 89 43.47 12.87 9.22
N MET A 90 43.71 11.82 8.45
CA MET A 90 42.68 11.29 7.55
C MET A 90 41.57 10.53 8.30
N LYS A 91 41.86 9.92 9.44
CA LYS A 91 40.84 9.36 10.34
C LYS A 91 39.95 10.48 10.90
N GLU A 92 40.59 11.55 11.40
CA GLU A 92 39.87 12.73 11.92
C GLU A 92 38.99 13.38 10.86
N ALA A 93 39.51 13.60 9.64
CA ALA A 93 38.73 14.14 8.53
C ALA A 93 37.48 13.29 8.22
N ARG A 94 37.61 11.96 8.23
CA ARG A 94 36.50 11.03 8.03
C ARG A 94 35.47 11.14 9.14
N LEU A 95 35.88 11.18 10.39
CA LEU A 95 34.99 11.29 11.55
C LEU A 95 34.20 12.61 11.52
N LEU A 96 34.88 13.75 11.22
CA LEU A 96 34.24 15.05 11.08
C LEU A 96 33.23 15.07 9.91
N ALA A 97 33.58 14.48 8.76
CA ALA A 97 32.69 14.35 7.63
C ALA A 97 31.46 13.51 8.00
N GLN A 98 31.68 12.36 8.65
CA GLN A 98 30.64 11.46 9.10
C GLN A 98 29.72 12.15 10.12
N LYS A 99 30.24 12.82 11.12
CA LYS A 99 29.50 13.59 12.12
C LYS A 99 28.60 14.62 11.44
N THR A 100 29.19 15.44 10.56
CA THR A 100 28.44 16.47 9.82
C THR A 100 27.33 15.87 8.95
N TYR A 101 27.58 14.73 8.31
CA TYR A 101 26.56 14.01 7.53
C TYR A 101 25.42 13.55 8.44
N LEU A 102 25.72 12.86 9.54
CA LEU A 102 24.74 12.35 10.49
C LEU A 102 23.87 13.48 11.06
N GLU A 103 24.49 14.59 11.46
CA GLU A 103 23.76 15.76 11.97
C GLU A 103 22.81 16.37 10.93
N LYS A 104 23.24 16.47 9.66
CA LYS A 104 22.39 16.99 8.58
C LYS A 104 21.21 16.05 8.30
N VAL A 105 21.44 14.73 8.27
CA VAL A 105 20.37 13.75 8.06
C VAL A 105 19.41 13.76 9.24
N SER A 106 19.91 13.83 10.49
CA SER A 106 19.06 13.92 11.69
C SER A 106 18.11 15.12 11.62
N ARG A 107 18.66 16.30 11.36
CA ARG A 107 17.85 17.53 11.24
C ARG A 107 16.76 17.42 10.17
N LEU A 108 17.10 16.82 9.01
CA LEU A 108 16.11 16.61 7.95
C LEU A 108 15.04 15.60 8.36
N ALA A 109 15.46 14.47 8.94
CA ALA A 109 14.53 13.41 9.38
C ALA A 109 13.58 13.93 10.48
N GLU A 110 14.10 14.64 11.48
CA GLU A 110 13.30 15.26 12.54
C GLU A 110 12.30 16.28 11.99
N LYS A 111 12.75 17.12 11.04
CA LYS A 111 11.86 18.08 10.37
C LYS A 111 10.72 17.37 9.63
N ARG A 112 11.04 16.30 8.90
CA ARG A 112 10.01 15.50 8.18
C ARG A 112 9.08 14.78 9.14
N LEU A 113 9.62 14.20 10.19
CA LEU A 113 8.83 13.55 11.23
C LEU A 113 7.79 14.50 11.83
N LYS A 114 8.20 15.70 12.24
CA LYS A 114 7.29 16.73 12.77
C LYS A 114 6.19 17.12 11.76
N GLN A 115 6.51 17.17 10.47
CA GLN A 115 5.52 17.45 9.42
C GLN A 115 4.49 16.33 9.30
N ILE A 116 4.94 15.07 9.32
CA ILE A 116 4.08 13.89 9.24
C ILE A 116 3.20 13.79 10.48
N GLU A 117 3.77 13.93 11.68
CA GLU A 117 3.02 13.92 12.94
C GLU A 117 1.93 15.02 12.98
N LYS A 118 2.25 16.21 12.43
CA LYS A 118 1.26 17.28 12.30
C LYS A 118 0.13 16.92 11.32
N LEU A 119 0.46 16.26 10.20
CA LEU A 119 -0.55 15.80 9.24
C LEU A 119 -1.41 14.68 9.81
N LEU A 120 -0.79 13.73 10.52
CA LEU A 120 -1.52 12.61 11.15
C LEU A 120 -2.45 13.06 12.28
N LYS A 121 -2.15 14.19 12.91
CA LYS A 121 -2.96 14.71 14.00
C LYS A 121 -4.31 15.20 13.49
N GLY A 122 -5.33 14.40 13.72
CA GLY A 122 -6.71 14.69 13.31
C GLY A 122 -7.03 14.34 11.86
N TYR A 123 -6.13 13.69 11.11
CA TYR A 123 -6.43 13.19 9.78
C TYR A 123 -7.06 11.79 9.84
N GLU A 124 -8.25 11.67 9.26
CA GLU A 124 -8.90 10.38 9.04
C GLU A 124 -9.33 10.26 7.57
N ASN A 125 -9.27 9.05 7.03
CA ASN A 125 -9.57 8.82 5.61
C ASN A 125 -11.05 9.06 5.26
N ASP A 126 -11.93 9.07 6.25
CA ASP A 126 -13.39 9.13 6.13
C ASP A 126 -14.04 10.40 6.75
N GLU A 127 -13.27 11.46 6.96
CA GLU A 127 -13.77 12.71 7.60
C GLU A 127 -14.98 13.32 6.87
N ILE A 128 -14.93 13.35 5.54
CA ILE A 128 -16.03 13.89 4.71
C ILE A 128 -17.29 13.03 4.90
N GLN A 129 -17.12 11.74 4.95
CA GLN A 129 -18.19 10.77 5.17
C GLN A 129 -18.82 10.94 6.55
N LYS A 130 -18.00 11.11 7.61
CA LYS A 130 -18.46 11.29 8.99
C LYS A 130 -19.37 12.51 9.17
N ILE A 131 -19.22 13.54 8.32
CA ILE A 131 -20.12 14.71 8.35
C ILE A 131 -21.57 14.25 8.09
N TYR A 132 -21.77 13.47 7.01
CA TYR A 132 -23.10 12.95 6.70
C TYR A 132 -23.56 11.93 7.76
N ASP A 133 -22.68 11.02 8.18
CA ASP A 133 -23.02 9.96 9.13
C ASP A 133 -23.44 10.48 10.50
N SER A 134 -22.89 11.62 10.91
CA SER A 134 -23.25 12.30 12.16
C SER A 134 -24.58 13.07 12.14
N MET A 135 -25.20 13.24 10.95
CA MET A 135 -26.45 13.97 10.83
C MET A 135 -27.63 13.19 11.44
N HIS A 136 -28.59 13.92 11.98
CA HIS A 136 -29.86 13.35 12.44
C HIS A 136 -30.60 12.66 11.27
N ALA A 137 -31.26 11.53 11.54
CA ALA A 137 -31.92 10.70 10.52
C ALA A 137 -32.89 11.49 9.61
N GLU A 138 -33.69 12.40 10.16
CA GLU A 138 -34.61 13.23 9.37
C GLU A 138 -33.87 14.21 8.45
N ARG A 139 -32.71 14.73 8.87
CA ARG A 139 -31.89 15.61 8.04
C ARG A 139 -31.25 14.84 6.87
N LYS A 140 -30.82 13.59 7.11
CA LYS A 140 -30.26 12.71 6.06
C LYS A 140 -31.24 12.50 4.92
N LYS A 141 -32.55 12.45 5.19
CA LYS A 141 -33.60 12.31 4.16
C LYS A 141 -33.71 13.54 3.23
N LEU A 142 -33.24 14.68 3.66
CA LEU A 142 -33.32 15.95 2.93
C LEU A 142 -32.01 16.33 2.23
N VAL A 143 -30.95 15.54 2.40
CA VAL A 143 -29.61 15.81 1.88
C VAL A 143 -29.20 14.71 0.93
N GLU A 144 -28.70 15.11 -0.23
CA GLU A 144 -28.03 14.20 -1.16
C GLU A 144 -26.54 14.18 -0.82
N PRO A 145 -26.01 13.05 -0.26
CA PRO A 145 -24.61 13.00 0.15
C PRO A 145 -23.69 13.06 -1.06
N ILE A 146 -22.59 13.82 -0.97
CA ILE A 146 -21.54 13.87 -2.01
C ILE A 146 -20.90 12.49 -2.15
N GLU A 147 -20.77 11.76 -1.05
CA GLU A 147 -20.28 10.39 -0.98
C GLU A 147 -21.21 9.56 -0.11
N LEU A 148 -21.61 8.40 -0.61
CA LEU A 148 -22.41 7.44 0.13
C LEU A 148 -21.59 6.82 1.27
N SER A 149 -22.23 6.49 2.39
CA SER A 149 -21.63 5.69 3.44
C SER A 149 -21.18 4.32 2.92
N TRP A 150 -20.27 3.68 3.64
CA TRP A 150 -19.89 2.30 3.30
C TRP A 150 -21.10 1.37 3.29
N GLU A 151 -21.96 1.49 4.29
CA GLU A 151 -23.19 0.74 4.42
C GLU A 151 -24.12 1.00 3.25
N ASP A 152 -24.37 2.25 2.88
CA ASP A 152 -25.21 2.61 1.74
C ASP A 152 -24.63 2.11 0.41
N LYS A 153 -23.32 2.23 0.22
CA LYS A 153 -22.63 1.69 -0.96
C LYS A 153 -22.74 0.17 -1.03
N LYS A 154 -22.52 -0.50 0.09
CA LYS A 154 -22.63 -1.95 0.21
C LYS A 154 -24.07 -2.41 -0.08
N ASP A 155 -25.05 -1.74 0.50
CA ASP A 155 -26.46 -2.05 0.29
C ASP A 155 -26.89 -1.83 -1.15
N GLN A 156 -26.50 -0.71 -1.76
CA GLN A 156 -26.77 -0.47 -3.18
C GLN A 156 -26.08 -1.51 -4.07
N TRP A 157 -24.83 -1.84 -3.76
CA TRP A 157 -24.09 -2.84 -4.51
C TRP A 157 -24.73 -4.23 -4.38
N ILE A 158 -25.17 -4.64 -3.20
CA ILE A 158 -25.85 -5.93 -2.98
C ILE A 158 -27.17 -5.99 -3.77
N LYS A 159 -27.97 -4.92 -3.73
CA LYS A 159 -29.26 -4.81 -4.42
C LYS A 159 -29.15 -4.71 -5.94
N GLN A 160 -27.97 -4.41 -6.47
CA GLN A 160 -27.76 -4.33 -7.92
C GLN A 160 -27.95 -5.71 -8.55
N GLU A 161 -28.99 -5.87 -9.33
CA GLU A 161 -29.26 -7.06 -10.09
C GLU A 161 -28.29 -7.23 -11.27
N TYR A 162 -27.97 -8.45 -11.58
CA TYR A 162 -27.15 -8.80 -12.74
C TYR A 162 -27.55 -10.19 -13.27
N ARG A 163 -27.24 -10.44 -14.54
CA ARG A 163 -27.41 -11.77 -15.13
C ARG A 163 -26.03 -12.44 -15.17
N GLY A 164 -25.86 -13.47 -14.35
CA GLY A 164 -24.65 -14.29 -14.35
C GLY A 164 -24.52 -15.11 -15.62
N LYS A 165 -23.46 -15.90 -15.70
CA LYS A 165 -23.22 -16.81 -16.82
C LYS A 165 -24.22 -17.97 -16.79
N GLU A 166 -24.88 -18.26 -17.92
CA GLU A 166 -25.88 -19.33 -18.02
C GLU A 166 -25.24 -20.72 -17.80
N PHE A 167 -25.94 -21.56 -17.06
CA PHE A 167 -25.57 -22.97 -16.94
C PHE A 167 -26.04 -23.72 -18.18
N LYS A 168 -25.19 -24.57 -18.71
CA LYS A 168 -25.55 -25.44 -19.82
C LYS A 168 -26.47 -26.54 -19.33
N GLU A 169 -27.39 -26.99 -20.20
CA GLU A 169 -28.26 -28.14 -19.92
C GLU A 169 -27.40 -29.39 -19.59
N GLY A 170 -27.76 -30.11 -18.53
CA GLY A 170 -26.99 -31.27 -18.05
C GLY A 170 -25.79 -30.94 -17.14
N THR A 171 -25.56 -29.67 -16.80
CA THR A 171 -24.53 -29.32 -15.81
C THR A 171 -24.90 -29.90 -14.44
N THR A 172 -23.95 -30.57 -13.78
CA THR A 172 -24.14 -31.06 -12.40
C THR A 172 -24.49 -29.90 -11.47
N VAL A 173 -25.55 -30.05 -10.71
CA VAL A 173 -26.03 -29.07 -9.74
C VAL A 173 -25.18 -29.18 -8.47
N ILE A 174 -24.40 -28.16 -8.16
CA ILE A 174 -23.67 -28.01 -6.92
C ILE A 174 -24.24 -26.78 -6.22
N LEU A 175 -24.88 -26.98 -5.07
CA LEU A 175 -25.47 -25.90 -4.29
C LEU A 175 -24.57 -25.52 -3.13
N THR A 176 -24.41 -24.21 -2.94
CA THR A 176 -23.78 -23.62 -1.74
C THR A 176 -24.75 -23.65 -0.57
N GLU A 177 -24.28 -23.40 0.64
CA GLU A 177 -25.16 -23.28 1.82
C GLU A 177 -26.10 -22.05 1.74
N LYS A 178 -25.72 -21.04 0.98
CA LYS A 178 -26.59 -19.90 0.65
C LYS A 178 -27.69 -20.25 -0.36
N GLY A 179 -27.63 -21.43 -0.99
CA GLY A 179 -28.58 -21.90 -2.02
C GLY A 179 -28.22 -21.47 -3.44
N GLU A 180 -27.07 -20.88 -3.69
CA GLU A 180 -26.59 -20.53 -5.03
C GLU A 180 -26.03 -21.76 -5.74
N GLN A 181 -26.31 -21.91 -7.05
CA GLN A 181 -25.66 -22.91 -7.88
C GLN A 181 -24.26 -22.43 -8.32
N VAL A 182 -23.26 -23.27 -8.17
CA VAL A 182 -21.88 -23.03 -8.60
C VAL A 182 -21.38 -24.16 -9.50
N ARG A 183 -20.24 -23.93 -10.20
CA ARG A 183 -19.75 -24.86 -11.24
C ARG A 183 -18.77 -25.89 -10.72
N SER A 184 -18.15 -25.67 -9.58
CA SER A 184 -17.15 -26.59 -9.03
C SER A 184 -17.28 -26.74 -7.52
N LYS A 185 -16.68 -27.84 -6.99
CA LYS A 185 -16.60 -28.07 -5.54
C LYS A 185 -15.74 -27.01 -4.84
N SER A 186 -14.68 -26.55 -5.47
CA SER A 186 -13.80 -25.52 -4.93
C SER A 186 -14.50 -24.17 -4.84
N GLU A 187 -15.32 -23.81 -5.85
CA GLU A 187 -16.18 -22.62 -5.78
C GLU A 187 -17.20 -22.73 -4.64
N LYS A 188 -17.78 -23.92 -4.41
CA LYS A 188 -18.66 -24.15 -3.26
C LYS A 188 -17.91 -23.90 -1.94
N ILE A 189 -16.70 -24.44 -1.77
CA ILE A 189 -15.89 -24.25 -0.56
C ILE A 189 -15.63 -22.76 -0.33
N LEU A 190 -15.27 -22.02 -1.37
CA LEU A 190 -15.05 -20.58 -1.29
C LEU A 190 -16.34 -19.83 -0.93
N ALA A 191 -17.44 -20.12 -1.62
CA ALA A 191 -18.73 -19.47 -1.39
C ALA A 191 -19.26 -19.71 0.02
N ASP A 192 -19.18 -20.96 0.51
CA ASP A 192 -19.61 -21.32 1.87
C ASP A 192 -18.70 -20.65 2.92
N TYR A 193 -17.39 -20.59 2.67
CA TYR A 193 -16.46 -19.81 3.52
C TYR A 193 -16.87 -18.34 3.61
N PHE A 194 -17.12 -17.68 2.48
CA PHE A 194 -17.53 -16.27 2.48
C PHE A 194 -18.86 -16.06 3.21
N TYR A 195 -19.83 -16.95 2.98
CA TYR A 195 -21.13 -16.91 3.63
C TYR A 195 -21.02 -17.02 5.16
N HIS A 196 -20.26 -17.99 5.67
CA HIS A 196 -20.07 -18.18 7.12
C HIS A 196 -19.32 -17.02 7.79
N HIS A 197 -18.46 -16.33 7.05
CA HIS A 197 -17.70 -15.20 7.58
C HIS A 197 -18.36 -13.83 7.32
N GLY A 198 -19.61 -13.82 6.83
CA GLY A 198 -20.37 -12.59 6.57
C GLY A 198 -19.78 -11.70 5.48
N ILE A 199 -18.98 -12.28 4.56
CA ILE A 199 -18.37 -11.60 3.44
C ILE A 199 -19.37 -11.58 2.28
N CYS A 200 -19.84 -10.40 1.93
CA CYS A 200 -20.78 -10.25 0.81
C CYS A 200 -20.04 -10.37 -0.51
N TYR A 201 -20.54 -11.22 -1.38
CA TYR A 201 -19.99 -11.44 -2.73
C TYR A 201 -21.12 -11.54 -3.77
N LYS A 202 -20.74 -11.39 -5.03
CA LYS A 202 -21.54 -11.73 -6.21
C LYS A 202 -20.83 -12.82 -7.00
N TYR A 203 -21.53 -13.92 -7.26
CA TYR A 203 -21.01 -15.04 -8.03
C TYR A 203 -21.22 -14.79 -9.52
N GLU A 204 -20.17 -15.01 -10.34
CA GLU A 204 -20.15 -14.82 -11.80
C GLU A 204 -20.82 -13.51 -12.28
N LYS A 205 -20.55 -12.38 -11.57
CA LYS A 205 -21.01 -11.07 -12.02
C LYS A 205 -20.27 -10.67 -13.31
N PRO A 206 -20.99 -10.28 -14.40
CA PRO A 206 -20.35 -9.96 -15.67
C PRO A 206 -19.44 -8.73 -15.56
N LEU A 207 -18.22 -8.85 -16.07
CA LEU A 207 -17.23 -7.80 -16.18
C LEU A 207 -16.83 -7.61 -17.64
N ARG A 208 -16.89 -6.39 -18.15
CA ARG A 208 -16.48 -6.08 -19.51
C ARG A 208 -15.00 -5.67 -19.55
N LEU A 209 -14.19 -6.47 -20.25
CA LEU A 209 -12.80 -6.18 -20.55
C LEU A 209 -12.64 -5.70 -22.00
N ARG A 210 -11.77 -4.71 -22.22
CA ARG A 210 -11.44 -4.25 -23.58
C ARG A 210 -10.68 -5.34 -24.31
N GLY A 211 -10.99 -5.54 -25.61
CA GLY A 211 -10.33 -6.54 -26.43
C GLY A 211 -10.83 -7.98 -26.27
N VAL A 212 -11.53 -8.28 -25.16
CA VAL A 212 -11.99 -9.66 -24.86
C VAL A 212 -13.53 -9.75 -24.82
N GLY A 213 -14.22 -8.70 -24.38
CA GLY A 213 -15.66 -8.70 -24.20
C GLY A 213 -16.09 -8.91 -22.76
N ILE A 214 -17.11 -9.73 -22.53
CA ILE A 214 -17.64 -10.02 -21.19
C ILE A 214 -16.94 -11.25 -20.64
N VAL A 215 -16.35 -11.11 -19.46
CA VAL A 215 -15.82 -12.20 -18.64
C VAL A 215 -16.63 -12.30 -17.35
N TYR A 216 -16.57 -13.44 -16.70
CA TYR A 216 -17.27 -13.72 -15.46
C TYR A 216 -16.24 -14.16 -14.43
N PRO A 217 -15.79 -13.23 -13.55
CA PRO A 217 -14.99 -13.61 -12.37
C PRO A 217 -15.78 -14.59 -11.51
N ASP A 218 -15.14 -15.56 -10.89
CA ASP A 218 -15.85 -16.51 -10.03
C ASP A 218 -16.56 -15.77 -8.90
N PHE A 219 -15.87 -14.82 -8.27
CA PHE A 219 -16.49 -13.96 -7.26
C PHE A 219 -16.08 -12.50 -7.46
N THR A 220 -17.02 -11.62 -7.17
CA THR A 220 -16.81 -10.16 -7.12
C THR A 220 -17.18 -9.66 -5.74
N PHE A 221 -16.33 -8.84 -5.15
CA PHE A 221 -16.51 -8.22 -3.84
C PHE A 221 -16.50 -6.70 -3.96
N LEU A 222 -17.09 -6.03 -3.00
CA LEU A 222 -16.89 -4.61 -2.81
C LEU A 222 -15.75 -4.39 -1.80
N SER A 223 -14.70 -3.65 -2.17
CA SER A 223 -13.57 -3.35 -1.30
C SER A 223 -14.00 -2.43 -0.16
N PRO A 224 -13.77 -2.79 1.09
CA PRO A 224 -14.08 -1.90 2.22
C PRO A 224 -13.17 -0.66 2.24
N THR A 225 -11.96 -0.78 1.69
CA THR A 225 -10.96 0.29 1.70
C THR A 225 -11.19 1.31 0.58
N THR A 226 -11.52 0.85 -0.64
CA THR A 226 -11.61 1.72 -1.83
C THR A 226 -13.04 1.98 -2.28
N GLY A 227 -14.01 1.16 -1.84
CA GLY A 227 -15.37 1.15 -2.37
C GLY A 227 -15.45 0.69 -3.84
N GLY A 228 -14.35 0.21 -4.41
CA GLY A 228 -14.28 -0.37 -5.75
C GLY A 228 -14.49 -1.88 -5.74
N GLU A 229 -14.64 -2.50 -6.92
CA GLU A 229 -14.77 -3.94 -7.01
C GLU A 229 -13.41 -4.64 -7.01
N ILE A 230 -13.35 -5.77 -6.28
CA ILE A 230 -12.25 -6.74 -6.24
C ILE A 230 -12.79 -8.03 -6.82
N TYR A 231 -12.00 -8.66 -7.66
CA TYR A 231 -12.35 -9.89 -8.34
C TYR A 231 -11.55 -11.06 -7.78
N TRP A 232 -12.16 -12.24 -7.72
CA TRP A 232 -11.51 -13.48 -7.34
C TRP A 232 -11.67 -14.50 -8.44
N GLU A 233 -10.56 -15.05 -8.89
CA GLU A 233 -10.49 -16.17 -9.83
C GLU A 233 -9.88 -17.38 -9.13
N HIS A 234 -10.51 -18.52 -9.32
CA HIS A 234 -10.02 -19.79 -8.81
C HIS A 234 -9.81 -20.76 -9.97
N ASP A 235 -8.54 -20.97 -10.33
CA ASP A 235 -8.16 -21.86 -11.42
C ASP A 235 -7.86 -23.26 -10.89
N GLY A 236 -8.85 -24.16 -10.94
CA GLY A 236 -8.85 -25.47 -10.27
C GLY A 236 -8.23 -26.62 -11.06
N ARG A 237 -7.63 -26.41 -12.23
CA ARG A 237 -7.03 -27.47 -13.07
C ARG A 237 -5.74 -27.02 -13.73
N MET A 238 -4.82 -26.49 -12.95
CA MET A 238 -3.58 -25.94 -13.51
C MET A 238 -2.59 -26.99 -13.99
N ASP A 239 -2.82 -28.25 -13.70
CA ASP A 239 -2.12 -29.42 -14.26
C ASP A 239 -2.64 -29.85 -15.66
N ASP A 240 -3.79 -29.34 -16.11
CA ASP A 240 -4.27 -29.48 -17.49
C ASP A 240 -3.63 -28.37 -18.38
N PRO A 241 -2.77 -28.72 -19.35
CA PRO A 241 -2.07 -27.70 -20.15
C PRO A 241 -2.99 -26.84 -21.02
N ILE A 242 -4.15 -27.33 -21.42
CA ILE A 242 -5.14 -26.57 -22.24
C ILE A 242 -5.84 -25.57 -21.32
N TYR A 243 -6.26 -26.02 -20.16
CA TYR A 243 -6.90 -25.18 -19.15
C TYR A 243 -5.93 -24.08 -18.66
N ALA A 244 -4.70 -24.45 -18.29
CA ALA A 244 -3.68 -23.53 -17.81
C ALA A 244 -3.37 -22.41 -18.82
N ARG A 245 -3.26 -22.75 -20.14
CA ARG A 245 -3.09 -21.74 -21.20
C ARG A 245 -4.28 -20.76 -21.26
N SER A 246 -5.49 -21.25 -21.07
CA SER A 246 -6.69 -20.42 -21.06
C SER A 246 -6.76 -19.50 -19.82
N ALA A 247 -6.39 -20.03 -18.66
CA ALA A 247 -6.25 -19.26 -17.42
C ALA A 247 -5.24 -18.13 -17.56
N ILE A 248 -4.04 -18.43 -18.09
CA ILE A 248 -2.99 -17.42 -18.35
C ILE A 248 -3.51 -16.31 -19.27
N LYS A 249 -4.19 -16.65 -20.38
CA LYS A 249 -4.77 -15.64 -21.29
C LYS A 249 -5.81 -14.77 -20.58
N LYS A 250 -6.63 -15.37 -19.71
CA LYS A 250 -7.63 -14.64 -18.92
C LYS A 250 -6.95 -13.67 -17.96
N LEU A 251 -5.90 -14.09 -17.25
CA LEU A 251 -5.12 -13.24 -16.35
C LEU A 251 -4.44 -12.08 -17.11
N GLN A 252 -3.84 -12.35 -18.26
CA GLN A 252 -3.27 -11.30 -19.12
C GLN A 252 -4.33 -10.27 -19.54
N ALA A 253 -5.53 -10.73 -19.91
CA ALA A 253 -6.63 -9.83 -20.27
C ALA A 253 -7.06 -8.93 -19.09
N TYR A 254 -7.02 -9.42 -17.85
CA TYR A 254 -7.23 -8.60 -16.67
C TYR A 254 -6.13 -7.52 -16.54
N GLU A 255 -4.86 -7.89 -16.65
CA GLU A 255 -3.72 -6.97 -16.53
C GLU A 255 -3.75 -5.89 -17.62
N GLU A 256 -4.04 -6.24 -18.89
CA GLU A 256 -4.22 -5.28 -19.99
C GLU A 256 -5.36 -4.28 -19.74
N ASN A 257 -6.29 -4.62 -18.86
CA ASN A 257 -7.38 -3.76 -18.43
C ASN A 257 -7.13 -3.04 -17.09
N GLY A 258 -5.90 -3.11 -16.55
CA GLY A 258 -5.51 -2.45 -15.30
C GLY A 258 -6.07 -3.13 -14.05
N ILE A 259 -6.34 -4.43 -14.13
CA ILE A 259 -6.82 -5.26 -13.02
C ILE A 259 -5.69 -6.24 -12.70
N TYR A 260 -4.80 -5.85 -11.77
CA TYR A 260 -3.57 -6.59 -11.47
C TYR A 260 -3.78 -7.60 -10.35
N ILE A 261 -3.10 -8.76 -10.47
CA ILE A 261 -3.03 -9.75 -9.39
C ILE A 261 -2.36 -9.12 -8.17
N GLY A 262 -2.99 -9.27 -7.00
CA GLY A 262 -2.47 -8.71 -5.77
C GLY A 262 -2.97 -7.30 -5.46
N GLU A 263 -3.74 -6.67 -6.35
CA GLU A 263 -4.42 -5.40 -6.16
C GLU A 263 -5.94 -5.59 -6.24
N LYS A 264 -6.48 -5.63 -7.46
CA LYS A 264 -7.92 -5.79 -7.74
C LYS A 264 -8.31 -7.20 -8.14
N LEU A 265 -7.33 -8.07 -8.36
CA LEU A 265 -7.54 -9.47 -8.71
C LEU A 265 -6.87 -10.36 -7.66
N ILE A 266 -7.67 -11.21 -7.04
CA ILE A 266 -7.23 -12.30 -6.19
C ILE A 266 -7.22 -13.55 -7.07
N ALA A 267 -6.07 -14.18 -7.25
CA ALA A 267 -5.95 -15.44 -7.96
C ALA A 267 -5.58 -16.55 -6.99
N THR A 268 -6.27 -17.70 -7.12
CA THR A 268 -5.98 -18.94 -6.40
C THR A 268 -5.97 -20.08 -7.39
N PHE A 269 -5.13 -21.08 -7.12
CA PHE A 269 -4.85 -22.16 -8.06
C PHE A 269 -4.93 -23.52 -7.37
N GLU A 270 -5.39 -24.52 -8.12
CA GLU A 270 -5.36 -25.93 -7.71
C GLU A 270 -4.82 -26.82 -8.83
N THR A 271 -4.33 -27.96 -8.43
CA THR A 271 -3.98 -29.08 -9.29
C THR A 271 -4.62 -30.36 -8.71
N SER A 272 -4.53 -31.48 -9.43
CA SER A 272 -4.98 -32.79 -8.90
C SER A 272 -4.25 -33.20 -7.61
N GLU A 273 -3.07 -32.66 -7.36
CA GLU A 273 -2.25 -32.98 -6.19
C GLU A 273 -2.30 -31.90 -5.09
N SER A 274 -2.71 -30.68 -5.42
CA SER A 274 -2.68 -29.52 -4.49
C SER A 274 -4.03 -28.81 -4.49
N ILE A 275 -4.78 -28.98 -3.42
CA ILE A 275 -6.09 -28.37 -3.21
C ILE A 275 -5.97 -27.08 -2.43
N ILE A 276 -6.85 -26.11 -2.67
CA ILE A 276 -6.89 -24.88 -1.89
C ILE A 276 -7.11 -25.15 -0.40
N SER A 277 -6.24 -24.63 0.43
CA SER A 277 -6.40 -24.77 1.89
C SER A 277 -7.17 -23.58 2.47
N THR A 278 -7.94 -23.83 3.54
CA THR A 278 -8.65 -22.80 4.31
C THR A 278 -7.71 -21.66 4.75
N LYS A 279 -6.48 -21.99 5.12
CA LYS A 279 -5.47 -20.98 5.51
C LYS A 279 -5.12 -20.02 4.38
N ILE A 280 -5.07 -20.49 3.12
CA ILE A 280 -4.85 -19.61 1.96
C ILE A 280 -6.05 -18.68 1.79
N ILE A 281 -7.26 -19.21 1.92
CA ILE A 281 -8.50 -18.41 1.83
C ILE A 281 -8.50 -17.33 2.92
N GLU A 282 -8.25 -17.70 4.17
CA GLU A 282 -8.16 -16.78 5.31
C GLU A 282 -7.18 -15.64 5.06
N ASN A 283 -5.95 -15.96 4.66
CA ASN A 283 -4.90 -14.98 4.40
C ASN A 283 -5.29 -14.00 3.26
N LYS A 284 -5.96 -14.49 2.22
CA LYS A 284 -6.44 -13.65 1.13
C LYS A 284 -7.59 -12.75 1.57
N VAL A 285 -8.54 -13.29 2.32
CA VAL A 285 -9.67 -12.53 2.88
C VAL A 285 -9.18 -11.43 3.80
N GLU A 286 -8.27 -11.75 4.73
CA GLU A 286 -7.72 -10.76 5.66
C GLU A 286 -6.97 -9.64 4.95
N LYS A 287 -6.25 -9.97 3.89
CA LYS A 287 -5.45 -8.99 3.13
C LYS A 287 -6.29 -8.07 2.24
N TYR A 288 -7.36 -8.58 1.63
CA TYR A 288 -8.05 -7.87 0.54
C TYR A 288 -9.48 -7.48 0.85
N LEU A 289 -10.14 -8.14 1.81
CA LEU A 289 -11.57 -8.01 2.05
C LEU A 289 -11.91 -7.54 3.48
N ARG A 290 -10.92 -7.34 4.32
CA ARG A 290 -10.99 -6.73 5.65
C ARG A 290 -9.99 -5.59 5.79
#